data_f7812244437d37808864b4130807df86
#
_entry.id   f7812244437d37808864b4130807df86
#
_cell.length_a   1.000
_cell.length_b   1.000
_cell.length_c   1.000
_cell.angle_alpha   90.00
_cell.angle_beta   90.00
_cell.angle_gamma   90.00
#
_symmetry.space_group_name_H-M   'P 1'
#
loop_
_entity.id
_entity.type
_entity.pdbx_description
1 polymer ?
#
loop_
_entity_poly.entity_id
_entity_poly.type
_entity_poly.pdbx_seq_one_letter_code
_entity_poly.pdbx_strand_id
1 'polypeptide(L)'
;MLGGFSSVEHRIGLLSLDNAFDGGELVAWHGRLLKQLDREPGTSLPLVGELKIDGNALALSYRHGVLERAATRGDGSRGEEITANVRTINSIPLRLQIDNPPEWVEVRGEAFIP
;
A
#
# COMPACT_ATOMS: atom_id res chain seq x y z
N MET A 1 -22.76 -8.83 14.29
CA MET A 1 -21.41 -8.96 13.75
C MET A 1 -20.43 -9.12 14.90
N LEU A 2 -19.76 -10.23 14.95
CA LEU A 2 -18.86 -10.56 16.05
C LEU A 2 -17.58 -9.72 15.95
N GLY A 3 -17.35 -8.87 16.95
CA GLY A 3 -16.14 -8.06 17.01
C GLY A 3 -15.90 -7.22 15.77
N GLY A 4 -16.97 -6.76 15.17
CA GLY A 4 -16.86 -6.00 13.95
C GLY A 4 -16.01 -4.75 14.10
N PHE A 5 -15.17 -4.53 13.12
CA PHE A 5 -14.38 -3.31 13.04
C PHE A 5 -15.19 -2.20 12.40
N SER A 6 -14.96 -0.96 12.83
CA SER A 6 -15.57 0.19 12.21
C SER A 6 -15.06 0.35 10.77
N SER A 7 -15.96 0.76 9.88
CA SER A 7 -15.59 1.09 8.51
C SER A 7 -15.02 2.50 8.45
N VAL A 8 -13.96 2.68 7.67
CA VAL A 8 -13.35 3.98 7.43
C VAL A 8 -13.20 4.24 5.94
N GLU A 9 -13.34 5.50 5.56
CA GLU A 9 -13.09 5.96 4.21
C GLU A 9 -11.63 6.40 4.08
N HIS A 10 -10.97 5.92 3.03
CA HIS A 10 -9.58 6.31 2.75
C HIS A 10 -9.54 7.71 2.15
N ARG A 11 -8.62 8.55 2.62
CA ARG A 11 -8.37 9.87 2.05
C ARG A 11 -7.89 9.76 0.60
N ILE A 12 -7.00 8.80 0.37
CA ILE A 12 -6.48 8.48 -0.95
C ILE A 12 -6.78 7.00 -1.18
N GLY A 13 -7.45 6.68 -2.28
CA GLY A 13 -7.82 5.32 -2.61
C GLY A 13 -6.61 4.38 -2.65
N LEU A 14 -6.81 3.15 -2.20
CA LEU A 14 -5.80 2.10 -2.25
C LEU A 14 -6.03 1.24 -3.49
N LEU A 15 -4.98 1.07 -4.28
CA LEU A 15 -5.04 0.35 -5.55
C LEU A 15 -4.40 -1.02 -5.42
N SER A 16 -4.76 -1.91 -6.32
CA SER A 16 -4.07 -3.18 -6.52
C SER A 16 -3.20 -3.10 -7.76
N LEU A 17 -2.30 -4.07 -7.90
CA LEU A 17 -1.40 -4.18 -9.06
C LEU A 17 -1.94 -5.22 -10.04
N ASP A 18 -1.64 -5.02 -11.33
CA ASP A 18 -1.91 -6.02 -12.35
C ASP A 18 -0.99 -7.22 -12.17
N ASN A 19 -1.41 -8.35 -12.76
CA ASN A 19 -0.65 -9.59 -12.71
C ASN A 19 -0.13 -9.94 -14.10
N ALA A 20 1.06 -10.52 -14.14
CA ALA A 20 1.60 -11.21 -15.30
C ALA A 20 2.10 -12.57 -14.82
N PHE A 21 1.53 -13.66 -15.36
CA PHE A 21 1.82 -15.01 -14.88
C PHE A 21 2.86 -15.75 -15.72
N ASP A 22 3.25 -15.19 -16.86
CA ASP A 22 4.26 -15.77 -17.73
C ASP A 22 5.04 -14.69 -18.48
N GLY A 23 6.06 -15.12 -19.22
CA GLY A 23 6.92 -14.20 -19.97
C GLY A 23 6.18 -13.45 -21.08
N GLY A 24 5.21 -14.10 -21.73
CA GLY A 24 4.39 -13.48 -22.78
C GLY A 24 3.55 -12.33 -22.22
N GLU A 25 2.91 -12.54 -21.07
CA GLU A 25 2.12 -11.51 -20.39
C GLU A 25 3.00 -10.36 -19.92
N LEU A 26 4.21 -10.65 -19.45
CA LEU A 26 5.14 -9.61 -19.02
C LEU A 26 5.59 -8.74 -20.21
N VAL A 27 5.88 -9.36 -21.35
CA VAL A 27 6.24 -8.63 -22.57
C VAL A 27 5.08 -7.76 -23.05
N ALA A 28 3.86 -8.27 -23.00
CA ALA A 28 2.67 -7.51 -23.37
C ALA A 28 2.46 -6.31 -22.42
N TRP A 29 2.66 -6.52 -21.13
CA TRP A 29 2.58 -5.43 -20.14
C TRP A 29 3.64 -4.34 -20.43
N HIS A 30 4.87 -4.74 -20.72
CA HIS A 30 5.96 -3.82 -21.06
C HIS A 30 5.60 -3.00 -22.31
N GLY A 31 5.01 -3.64 -23.31
CA GLY A 31 4.55 -2.96 -24.51
C GLY A 31 3.48 -1.91 -24.23
N ARG A 32 2.51 -2.23 -23.36
CA ARG A 32 1.48 -1.27 -22.95
C ARG A 32 2.09 -0.10 -22.20
N LEU A 33 3.08 -0.37 -21.34
CA LEU A 33 3.77 0.67 -20.58
C LEU A 33 4.50 1.65 -21.51
N LEU A 34 5.23 1.12 -22.51
CA LEU A 34 5.89 1.96 -23.50
C LEU A 34 4.89 2.85 -24.24
N LYS A 35 3.74 2.31 -24.59
CA LYS A 35 2.68 3.06 -25.28
C LYS A 35 2.13 4.18 -24.39
N GLN A 36 1.92 3.91 -23.11
CA GLN A 36 1.47 4.93 -22.15
C GLN A 36 2.50 6.04 -21.95
N LEU A 37 3.78 5.74 -22.14
CA LEU A 37 4.87 6.69 -22.02
C LEU A 37 5.20 7.39 -23.35
N ASP A 38 4.41 7.16 -24.40
CA ASP A 38 4.66 7.65 -25.76
C ASP A 38 6.06 7.28 -26.27
N ARG A 39 6.48 6.05 -25.98
CA ARG A 39 7.76 5.51 -26.44
C ARG A 39 7.57 4.52 -27.57
N GLU A 40 8.56 4.46 -28.46
CA GLU A 40 8.54 3.53 -29.58
C GLU A 40 8.58 2.07 -29.08
N PRO A 41 7.92 1.13 -29.79
CA PRO A 41 8.05 -0.30 -29.49
C PRO A 41 9.52 -0.73 -29.51
N GLY A 42 9.91 -1.56 -28.55
CA GLY A 42 11.27 -2.04 -28.45
C GLY A 42 12.25 -1.08 -27.77
N THR A 43 11.78 0.07 -27.28
CA THR A 43 12.59 0.98 -26.49
C THR A 43 13.05 0.31 -25.19
N SER A 44 14.33 0.46 -24.86
CA SER A 44 14.86 -0.03 -23.58
C SER A 44 14.30 0.81 -22.43
N LEU A 45 13.69 0.14 -21.46
CA LEU A 45 13.15 0.77 -20.27
C LEU A 45 13.65 -0.03 -19.06
N PRO A 46 14.56 0.55 -18.25
CA PRO A 46 15.04 -0.14 -17.06
C PRO A 46 13.91 -0.35 -16.05
N LEU A 47 13.87 -1.54 -15.47
CA LEU A 47 12.88 -1.92 -14.45
C LEU A 47 13.61 -2.41 -13.21
N VAL A 48 12.96 -2.22 -12.06
CA VAL A 48 13.44 -2.78 -10.80
C VAL A 48 12.49 -3.91 -10.38
N GLY A 49 13.05 -5.07 -10.11
CA GLY A 49 12.31 -6.22 -9.61
C GLY A 49 12.38 -6.27 -8.09
N GLU A 50 11.23 -6.42 -7.46
CA GLU A 50 11.10 -6.51 -6.01
C GLU A 50 10.23 -7.70 -5.62
N LEU A 51 10.43 -8.21 -4.42
CA LEU A 51 9.52 -9.20 -3.85
C LEU A 51 8.19 -8.53 -3.55
N LYS A 52 7.11 -9.16 -3.99
CA LYS A 52 5.76 -8.73 -3.63
C LYS A 52 5.28 -9.62 -2.50
N ILE A 53 5.37 -9.11 -1.30
CA ILE A 53 4.99 -9.87 -0.11
C ILE A 53 3.48 -10.08 -0.08
N ASP A 54 3.06 -11.30 0.23
CA ASP A 54 1.66 -11.65 0.37
C ASP A 54 1.24 -11.54 1.84
N GLY A 55 0.30 -10.66 2.09
CA GLY A 55 -0.19 -10.37 3.43
C GLY A 55 -1.44 -9.52 3.38
N ASN A 56 -1.64 -8.73 4.42
CA ASN A 56 -2.76 -7.81 4.52
C ASN A 56 -2.27 -6.37 4.34
N ALA A 57 -2.76 -5.71 3.29
CA ALA A 57 -2.42 -4.32 3.04
C ALA A 57 -2.98 -3.41 4.14
N LEU A 58 -2.15 -2.51 4.62
CA LEU A 58 -2.49 -1.57 5.69
C LEU A 58 -2.21 -0.14 5.24
N ALA A 59 -3.07 0.78 5.70
CA ALA A 59 -2.84 2.21 5.61
C ALA A 59 -2.70 2.75 7.04
N LEU A 60 -1.54 3.31 7.34
CA LEU A 60 -1.23 3.87 8.66
C LEU A 60 -1.25 5.39 8.54
N SER A 61 -2.11 6.04 9.31
CA SER A 61 -2.22 7.50 9.32
C SER A 61 -1.56 8.05 10.57
N TYR A 62 -0.62 8.98 10.37
CA TYR A 62 0.07 9.68 11.45
C TYR A 62 -0.33 11.15 11.42
N ARG A 63 -0.72 11.66 12.59
CA ARG A 63 -1.01 13.09 12.75
C ARG A 63 0.06 13.71 13.65
N HIS A 64 0.74 14.71 13.13
CA HIS A 64 1.87 15.36 13.83
C HIS A 64 2.88 14.33 14.35
N GLY A 65 3.10 13.27 13.55
CA GLY A 65 4.05 12.20 13.87
C GLY A 65 3.54 11.12 14.80
N VAL A 66 2.30 11.16 15.26
CA VAL A 66 1.72 10.16 16.16
C VAL A 66 0.71 9.29 15.39
N LEU A 67 0.80 7.97 15.58
CA LEU A 67 -0.15 7.05 14.95
C LEU A 67 -1.56 7.37 15.43
N GLU A 68 -2.41 7.78 14.51
CA GLU A 68 -3.79 8.13 14.79
C GLU A 68 -4.74 6.99 14.40
N ARG A 69 -4.49 6.37 13.25
CA ARG A 69 -5.40 5.37 12.71
C ARG A 69 -4.65 4.38 11.83
N ALA A 70 -5.10 3.13 11.89
CA ALA A 70 -4.69 2.09 10.96
C ALA A 70 -5.94 1.45 10.36
N ALA A 71 -5.91 1.19 9.07
CA ALA A 71 -7.04 0.62 8.35
C ALA A 71 -6.59 -0.42 7.34
N THR A 72 -7.45 -1.41 7.09
CA THR A 72 -7.26 -2.35 5.99
C THR A 72 -7.55 -1.67 4.66
N ARG A 73 -7.10 -2.29 3.57
CA ARG A 73 -7.42 -1.78 2.24
C ARG A 73 -8.93 -1.84 1.94
N GLY A 74 -9.61 -2.91 2.38
CA GLY A 74 -11.00 -3.14 2.04
C GLY A 74 -11.20 -3.19 0.52
N ASP A 75 -12.16 -2.43 0.02
CA ASP A 75 -12.43 -2.31 -1.43
C ASP A 75 -11.57 -1.24 -2.13
N GLY A 76 -10.64 -0.63 -1.41
CA GLY A 76 -9.78 0.45 -1.92
C GLY A 76 -10.30 1.85 -1.59
N SER A 77 -11.60 2.02 -1.43
CA SER A 77 -12.23 3.28 -1.01
C SER A 77 -12.51 3.29 0.49
N ARG A 78 -13.00 2.17 1.01
CA ARG A 78 -13.30 2.00 2.45
C ARG A 78 -12.66 0.72 2.96
N GLY A 79 -12.11 0.79 4.14
CA GLY A 79 -11.53 -0.34 4.85
C GLY A 79 -12.06 -0.44 6.27
N GLU A 80 -11.53 -1.40 7.03
CA GLU A 80 -11.86 -1.56 8.44
C GLU A 80 -10.79 -0.89 9.29
N GLU A 81 -11.21 -0.19 10.34
CA GLU A 81 -10.28 0.39 11.30
C GLU A 81 -9.76 -0.69 12.24
N ILE A 82 -8.45 -0.84 12.29
CA ILE A 82 -7.78 -1.86 13.09
C ILE A 82 -6.67 -1.26 13.96
N THR A 83 -6.80 -0.01 14.34
CA THR A 83 -5.77 0.74 15.08
C THR A 83 -5.33 0.03 16.35
N ALA A 84 -6.26 -0.47 17.14
CA ALA A 84 -5.94 -1.18 18.39
C ALA A 84 -5.10 -2.44 18.15
N ASN A 85 -5.41 -3.19 17.09
CA ASN A 85 -4.66 -4.39 16.71
C ASN A 85 -3.25 -4.03 16.23
N VAL A 86 -3.13 -3.00 15.40
CA VAL A 86 -1.85 -2.55 14.85
C VAL A 86 -0.90 -2.07 15.95
N ARG A 87 -1.42 -1.47 17.01
CA ARG A 87 -0.60 -1.03 18.14
C ARG A 87 0.13 -2.18 18.84
N THR A 88 -0.29 -3.41 18.64
CA THR A 88 0.39 -4.58 19.19
C THR A 88 1.53 -5.09 18.31
N ILE A 89 1.68 -4.57 17.09
CA ILE A 89 2.74 -4.97 16.18
C ILE A 89 3.99 -4.13 16.47
N ASN A 90 5.03 -4.76 17.01
CA ASN A 90 6.22 -4.08 17.50
C ASN A 90 6.99 -3.33 16.39
N SER A 91 6.93 -3.83 15.14
CA SER A 91 7.64 -3.22 14.02
C SER A 91 6.93 -1.97 13.46
N ILE A 92 5.71 -1.68 13.91
CA ILE A 92 4.98 -0.48 13.50
C ILE A 92 5.19 0.61 14.55
N PRO A 93 5.85 1.73 14.18
CA PRO A 93 6.10 2.77 15.15
C PRO A 93 4.83 3.51 15.54
N LEU A 94 4.63 3.73 16.82
CA LEU A 94 3.52 4.55 17.34
C LEU A 94 3.80 6.05 17.15
N ARG A 95 5.06 6.39 16.94
CA ARG A 95 5.52 7.76 16.73
C ARG A 95 6.64 7.77 15.69
N LEU A 96 6.53 8.63 14.70
CA LEU A 96 7.59 8.83 13.72
C LEU A 96 8.77 9.54 14.38
N GLN A 97 9.98 9.05 14.12
CA GLN A 97 11.22 9.62 14.66
C GLN A 97 11.80 10.64 13.67
N ILE A 98 11.06 11.72 13.47
CA ILE A 98 11.47 12.81 12.58
C ILE A 98 11.26 14.14 13.28
N ASP A 99 12.13 15.09 12.99
CA ASP A 99 11.96 16.47 13.43
C ASP A 99 10.89 17.15 12.56
N ASN A 100 10.05 17.97 13.18
CA ASN A 100 9.01 18.71 12.49
C ASN A 100 8.12 17.80 11.59
N PRO A 101 7.45 16.79 12.15
CA PRO A 101 6.62 15.91 11.34
C PRO A 101 5.50 16.69 10.65
N PRO A 102 5.11 16.30 9.42
CA PRO A 102 3.96 16.89 8.75
C PRO A 102 2.69 16.71 9.57
N GLU A 103 1.70 17.58 9.33
CA GLU A 103 0.42 17.48 10.01
C GLU A 103 -0.22 16.11 9.81
N TRP A 104 -0.15 15.58 8.59
CA TRP A 104 -0.70 14.27 8.28
C TRP A 104 0.20 13.53 7.29
N VAL A 105 0.47 12.28 7.60
CA VAL A 105 1.24 11.36 6.73
C VAL A 105 0.54 10.02 6.71
N GLU A 106 0.38 9.45 5.53
CA GLU A 106 -0.07 8.08 5.39
C GLU A 106 1.08 7.20 4.91
N VAL A 107 1.30 6.10 5.63
CA VAL A 107 2.28 5.07 5.26
C VAL A 107 1.51 3.81 4.92
N ARG A 108 1.83 3.20 3.78
CA ARG A 108 1.19 1.98 3.32
C ARG A 108 2.18 0.83 3.38
N GLY A 109 1.70 -0.33 3.77
CA GLY A 109 2.54 -1.51 3.90
C GLY A 109 1.74 -2.78 3.95
N GLU A 110 2.45 -3.87 4.21
CA GLU A 110 1.88 -5.20 4.32
C GLU A 110 2.14 -5.77 5.69
N ALA A 111 1.11 -6.29 6.33
CA ALA A 111 1.26 -7.11 7.52
C ALA A 111 1.28 -8.57 7.10
N PHE A 112 2.32 -9.28 7.44
CA PHE A 112 2.50 -10.68 7.04
C PHE A 112 3.19 -11.47 8.13
N ILE A 113 3.04 -12.79 8.06
CA ILE A 113 3.74 -13.72 8.93
C ILE A 113 4.93 -14.25 8.12
N PRO A 114 6.16 -13.97 8.57
CA PRO A 114 7.35 -14.42 7.84
C PRO A 114 7.55 -15.94 7.86
#